data_8858a17707aae21bd36697cabbfe7a42
#
_entry.id   8858a17707aae21bd36697cabbfe7a42
#
_cell.length_a   1.000
_cell.length_b   1.000
_cell.length_c   1.000
_cell.angle_alpha   90.00
_cell.angle_beta   90.00
_cell.angle_gamma   90.00
#
_symmetry.space_group_name_H-M   'P 1'
#
loop_
_entity.id
_entity.type
_entity.pdbx_description
1 polymer ?
#
loop_
_entity_poly.entity_id
_entity_poly.type
_entity_poly.pdbx_seq_one_letter_code
_entity_poly.pdbx_strand_id
1 'polypeptide(L)'
;MDAEFYNEASAARLGWTPDWFGCSDFDEELTKAIKAYQKRAGVKADGLCGPGTYRLIWTDREASLEYLQENVPEHKNTSIIYNNDYFDIDWPKVVLPFMQGGMKLTKGYKKVIEKRPIKNFVCHWDVCLNSKSTFRVLQNRGLSVHFLIDNDGTIYQPLDMNHIGYHAGSSKWNAASVGVEIANAYYPK
;
A
#
# COMPACT_ATOMS: atom_id res chain seq x y z
N MET A 1 -19.06 -18.67 18.62
CA MET A 1 -18.75 -18.77 17.18
C MET A 1 -17.68 -19.83 17.09
N ASP A 2 -17.89 -20.83 16.26
CA ASP A 2 -16.91 -21.86 15.99
C ASP A 2 -15.72 -21.22 15.25
N ALA A 3 -14.54 -21.27 15.87
CA ALA A 3 -13.34 -20.60 15.34
C ALA A 3 -12.78 -21.32 14.11
N GLU A 4 -12.89 -22.64 14.06
CA GLU A 4 -12.41 -23.46 12.95
C GLU A 4 -13.24 -23.14 11.70
N PHE A 5 -14.55 -23.21 11.80
CA PHE A 5 -15.45 -22.85 10.70
C PHE A 5 -15.26 -21.39 10.24
N TYR A 6 -15.10 -20.45 11.20
CA TYR A 6 -14.84 -19.05 10.84
C TYR A 6 -13.53 -18.88 10.06
N ASN A 7 -12.47 -19.52 10.53
CA ASN A 7 -11.14 -19.41 9.92
C ASN A 7 -11.12 -20.01 8.52
N GLU A 8 -11.78 -21.17 8.32
CA GLU A 8 -11.90 -21.78 6.99
C GLU A 8 -12.68 -20.86 6.01
N ALA A 9 -13.82 -20.33 6.42
CA ALA A 9 -14.61 -19.39 5.63
C ALA A 9 -13.84 -18.08 5.33
N SER A 10 -13.08 -17.59 6.30
CA SER A 10 -12.22 -16.43 6.13
C SER A 10 -11.07 -16.69 5.14
N ALA A 11 -10.44 -17.85 5.25
CA ALA A 11 -9.37 -18.28 4.35
C ALA A 11 -9.86 -18.36 2.89
N ALA A 12 -11.00 -19.02 2.68
CA ALA A 12 -11.61 -19.10 1.35
C ALA A 12 -11.92 -17.73 0.75
N ARG A 13 -12.33 -16.76 1.58
CA ARG A 13 -12.68 -15.41 1.12
C ARG A 13 -11.46 -14.50 0.92
N LEU A 14 -10.45 -14.60 1.78
CA LEU A 14 -9.30 -13.68 1.80
C LEU A 14 -8.06 -14.25 1.11
N GLY A 15 -8.04 -15.55 0.82
CA GLY A 15 -6.95 -16.22 0.11
C GLY A 15 -5.73 -16.54 0.98
N TRP A 16 -5.91 -16.83 2.27
CA TRP A 16 -4.86 -17.29 3.15
C TRP A 16 -4.99 -18.80 3.45
N THR A 17 -3.95 -19.41 3.96
CA THR A 17 -3.89 -20.85 4.27
C THR A 17 -3.29 -21.09 5.65
N PRO A 18 -3.56 -22.23 6.31
CA PRO A 18 -3.05 -22.53 7.65
C PRO A 18 -1.54 -22.45 7.80
N ASP A 19 -0.79 -22.75 6.72
CA ASP A 19 0.68 -22.68 6.71
C ASP A 19 1.22 -21.27 7.00
N TRP A 20 0.43 -20.23 6.81
CA TRP A 20 0.80 -18.87 7.20
C TRP A 20 1.04 -18.73 8.70
N PHE A 21 0.45 -19.61 9.48
CA PHE A 21 0.59 -19.70 10.93
C PHE A 21 1.40 -20.91 11.36
N GLY A 22 2.01 -21.65 10.42
CA GLY A 22 2.79 -22.84 10.68
C GLY A 22 1.94 -24.10 10.97
N CYS A 23 0.68 -24.12 10.54
CA CYS A 23 -0.25 -25.24 10.72
C CYS A 23 -0.61 -25.86 9.36
N SER A 24 -1.17 -27.07 9.37
CA SER A 24 -1.59 -27.77 8.14
C SER A 24 -3.10 -27.72 7.92
N ASP A 25 -3.87 -27.64 9.00
CA ASP A 25 -5.33 -27.84 8.98
C ASP A 25 -6.07 -26.72 9.70
N PHE A 26 -7.39 -26.62 9.44
CA PHE A 26 -8.29 -25.71 10.14
C PHE A 26 -8.82 -26.34 11.43
N ASP A 27 -7.99 -26.37 12.46
CA ASP A 27 -8.25 -27.03 13.73
C ASP A 27 -7.98 -26.13 14.96
N GLU A 28 -8.03 -26.73 16.15
CA GLU A 28 -7.75 -26.04 17.40
C GLU A 28 -6.29 -25.53 17.47
N GLU A 29 -5.34 -26.23 16.84
CA GLU A 29 -3.93 -25.84 16.81
C GLU A 29 -3.75 -24.55 16.02
N LEU A 30 -4.38 -24.45 14.85
CA LEU A 30 -4.43 -23.21 14.07
C LEU A 30 -5.03 -22.07 14.88
N THR A 31 -6.14 -22.31 15.57
CA THR A 31 -6.78 -21.30 16.43
C THR A 31 -5.83 -20.78 17.52
N LYS A 32 -5.05 -21.67 18.13
CA LYS A 32 -4.00 -21.31 19.11
C LYS A 32 -2.87 -20.52 18.47
N ALA A 33 -2.42 -20.93 17.28
CA ALA A 33 -1.37 -20.25 16.54
C ALA A 33 -1.79 -18.81 16.15
N ILE A 34 -3.02 -18.64 15.67
CA ILE A 34 -3.58 -17.31 15.39
C ILE A 34 -3.64 -16.43 16.64
N LYS A 35 -4.08 -16.97 17.79
CA LYS A 35 -4.09 -16.24 19.07
C LYS A 35 -2.68 -15.80 19.49
N ALA A 36 -1.70 -16.69 19.35
CA ALA A 36 -0.31 -16.38 19.67
C ALA A 36 0.24 -15.28 18.77
N TYR A 37 -0.05 -15.34 17.48
CA TYR A 37 0.30 -14.31 16.52
C TYR A 37 -0.35 -12.96 16.87
N GLN A 38 -1.65 -12.94 17.10
CA GLN A 38 -2.41 -11.73 17.48
C GLN A 38 -1.87 -11.08 18.76
N LYS A 39 -1.51 -11.89 19.77
CA LYS A 39 -0.89 -11.42 21.00
C LYS A 39 0.46 -10.74 20.74
N ARG A 40 1.31 -11.35 19.90
CA ARG A 40 2.61 -10.79 19.49
C ARG A 40 2.44 -9.48 18.70
N ALA A 41 1.43 -9.42 17.83
CA ALA A 41 1.10 -8.24 17.03
C ALA A 41 0.37 -7.14 17.83
N GLY A 42 0.09 -7.34 19.13
CA GLY A 42 -0.55 -6.34 19.99
C GLY A 42 -2.02 -6.08 19.70
N VAL A 43 -2.72 -7.02 19.04
CA VAL A 43 -4.14 -6.91 18.73
C VAL A 43 -4.97 -7.88 19.57
N LYS A 44 -6.31 -7.77 19.50
CA LYS A 44 -7.22 -8.68 20.21
C LYS A 44 -6.94 -10.13 19.82
N ALA A 45 -6.55 -10.95 20.80
CA ALA A 45 -6.19 -12.35 20.60
C ALA A 45 -7.43 -13.27 20.74
N ASP A 46 -8.31 -13.25 19.76
CA ASP A 46 -9.53 -14.07 19.74
C ASP A 46 -9.40 -15.37 18.94
N GLY A 47 -8.32 -15.55 18.19
CA GLY A 47 -8.06 -16.73 17.38
C GLY A 47 -8.80 -16.73 16.05
N LEU A 48 -9.36 -15.59 15.66
CA LEU A 48 -10.10 -15.44 14.41
C LEU A 48 -9.25 -14.66 13.41
N CYS A 49 -8.87 -15.29 12.30
CA CYS A 49 -8.16 -14.60 11.21
C CYS A 49 -9.15 -13.82 10.33
N GLY A 50 -9.73 -12.77 10.89
CA GLY A 50 -10.55 -11.81 10.14
C GLY A 50 -9.69 -10.85 9.32
N PRO A 51 -10.30 -9.87 8.62
CA PRO A 51 -9.59 -8.92 7.73
C PRO A 51 -8.43 -8.18 8.41
N GLY A 52 -8.54 -7.84 9.70
CA GLY A 52 -7.48 -7.20 10.46
C GLY A 52 -6.26 -8.11 10.66
N THR A 53 -6.47 -9.32 11.18
CA THR A 53 -5.40 -10.32 11.37
C THR A 53 -4.79 -10.74 10.03
N TYR A 54 -5.63 -10.94 9.02
CA TYR A 54 -5.17 -11.26 7.66
C TYR A 54 -4.20 -10.19 7.13
N ARG A 55 -4.52 -8.91 7.26
CA ARG A 55 -3.64 -7.84 6.80
C ARG A 55 -2.29 -7.84 7.52
N LEU A 56 -2.29 -8.04 8.83
CA LEU A 56 -1.06 -8.10 9.62
C LEU A 56 -0.17 -9.25 9.17
N ILE A 57 -0.69 -10.47 9.10
CA ILE A 57 0.11 -11.65 8.71
C ILE A 57 0.56 -11.56 7.24
N TRP A 58 -0.27 -11.00 6.36
CA TRP A 58 0.14 -10.73 4.98
C TRP A 58 1.33 -9.76 4.95
N THR A 59 1.25 -8.65 5.67
CA THR A 59 2.34 -7.66 5.74
C THR A 59 3.63 -8.28 6.25
N ASP A 60 3.56 -9.09 7.32
CA ASP A 60 4.72 -9.79 7.86
C ASP A 60 5.32 -10.78 6.85
N ARG A 61 4.48 -11.50 6.11
CA ARG A 61 4.94 -12.42 5.05
C ARG A 61 5.58 -11.69 3.88
N GLU A 62 4.94 -10.63 3.38
CA GLU A 62 5.50 -9.80 2.31
C GLU A 62 6.84 -9.16 2.72
N ALA A 63 6.96 -8.71 3.97
CA ALA A 63 8.20 -8.15 4.51
C ALA A 63 9.31 -9.22 4.67
N SER A 64 8.93 -10.49 4.91
CA SER A 64 9.87 -11.59 5.06
C SER A 64 10.27 -12.25 3.73
N LEU A 65 9.54 -11.98 2.64
CA LEU A 65 9.94 -12.44 1.33
C LEU A 65 11.16 -11.61 0.89
N GLU A 66 12.31 -12.27 0.72
CA GLU A 66 13.54 -11.71 0.12
C GLU A 66 13.30 -11.06 -1.25
N TYR A 67 12.14 -11.34 -1.85
CA TYR A 67 11.62 -10.74 -3.07
C TYR A 67 11.64 -9.21 -3.09
N LEU A 68 11.53 -8.55 -1.93
CA LEU A 68 11.66 -7.10 -1.83
C LEU A 68 13.11 -6.62 -1.88
N GLN A 69 14.09 -7.52 -1.60
CA GLN A 69 15.51 -7.19 -1.63
C GLN A 69 16.18 -7.47 -2.99
N GLU A 70 15.71 -8.47 -3.74
CA GLU A 70 16.36 -8.87 -5.01
C GLU A 70 15.96 -8.03 -6.23
N ASN A 71 14.87 -7.27 -6.19
CA ASN A 71 14.32 -6.58 -7.36
C ASN A 71 14.25 -5.06 -7.26
N VAL A 72 14.79 -4.45 -6.22
CA VAL A 72 15.05 -3.01 -6.23
C VAL A 72 16.42 -2.83 -6.87
N PRO A 73 16.50 -2.28 -8.10
CA PRO A 73 17.80 -1.94 -8.66
C PRO A 73 18.48 -0.99 -7.66
N GLU A 74 19.79 -1.15 -7.50
CA GLU A 74 20.68 -0.24 -6.74
C GLU A 74 20.72 1.19 -7.32
N HIS A 75 19.68 1.59 -8.03
CA HIS A 75 19.53 2.95 -8.50
C HIS A 75 19.03 3.79 -7.33
N LYS A 76 19.99 4.39 -6.63
CA LYS A 76 19.73 5.50 -5.71
C LYS A 76 19.16 6.68 -6.51
N ASN A 77 17.90 6.54 -6.93
CA ASN A 77 17.22 7.69 -7.47
C ASN A 77 16.67 8.51 -6.30
N THR A 78 17.18 9.70 -6.18
CA THR A 78 16.78 10.70 -5.18
C THR A 78 15.88 11.77 -5.79
N SER A 79 15.52 11.66 -7.07
CA SER A 79 14.80 12.72 -7.77
C SER A 79 13.32 12.43 -7.88
N ILE A 80 12.52 13.47 -7.70
CA ILE A 80 11.08 13.53 -8.02
C ILE A 80 10.84 14.39 -9.26
N ILE A 81 9.67 14.28 -9.88
CA ILE A 81 9.31 15.02 -11.10
C ILE A 81 8.24 16.08 -10.79
N TYR A 82 8.53 17.32 -11.21
CA TYR A 82 7.56 18.40 -11.24
C TYR A 82 7.68 19.21 -12.53
N ASN A 83 6.62 19.30 -13.30
CA ASN A 83 6.57 20.00 -14.59
C ASN A 83 7.65 19.52 -15.59
N ASN A 84 7.86 18.22 -15.65
CA ASN A 84 8.89 17.51 -16.42
C ASN A 84 10.34 17.78 -15.98
N ASP A 85 10.58 18.59 -14.97
CA ASP A 85 11.88 18.81 -14.38
C ASP A 85 12.14 17.86 -13.21
N TYR A 86 13.41 17.50 -12.99
CA TYR A 86 13.83 16.62 -11.88
C TYR A 86 14.34 17.48 -10.72
N PHE A 87 13.86 17.14 -9.53
CA PHE A 87 14.24 17.78 -8.27
C PHE A 87 14.78 16.74 -7.30
N ASP A 88 16.01 16.88 -6.89
CA ASP A 88 16.61 15.99 -5.89
C ASP A 88 16.02 16.25 -4.51
N ILE A 89 15.73 15.18 -3.80
CA ILE A 89 15.30 15.17 -2.41
C ILE A 89 16.26 14.32 -1.59
N ASP A 90 16.34 14.61 -0.29
CA ASP A 90 17.18 13.83 0.63
C ASP A 90 16.46 12.51 1.01
N TRP A 91 16.23 11.67 -0.01
CA TRP A 91 15.62 10.36 0.16
C TRP A 91 16.12 9.37 -0.91
N PRO A 92 16.72 8.23 -0.52
CA PRO A 92 17.44 7.36 -1.47
C PRO A 92 16.54 6.38 -2.25
N LYS A 93 15.27 6.27 -1.90
CA LYS A 93 14.36 5.25 -2.45
C LYS A 93 13.19 5.88 -3.20
N VAL A 94 13.43 6.48 -4.36
CA VAL A 94 12.38 7.01 -5.23
C VAL A 94 12.27 6.18 -6.50
N VAL A 95 11.07 5.73 -6.85
CA VAL A 95 10.78 4.93 -8.05
C VAL A 95 9.85 5.72 -8.96
N LEU A 96 10.34 6.08 -10.14
CA LEU A 96 9.61 6.83 -11.16
C LEU A 96 8.85 5.88 -12.11
N PRO A 97 7.82 6.35 -12.85
CA PRO A 97 6.93 5.49 -13.64
C PRO A 97 7.61 4.68 -14.74
N PHE A 98 8.74 5.15 -15.24
CA PHE A 98 9.52 4.53 -16.32
C PHE A 98 10.67 3.65 -15.81
N MET A 99 10.91 3.62 -14.49
CA MET A 99 11.93 2.78 -13.88
C MET A 99 11.41 1.35 -13.67
N GLN A 100 12.31 0.42 -13.48
CA GLN A 100 11.94 -0.95 -13.11
C GLN A 100 11.14 -0.93 -11.81
N GLY A 101 10.00 -1.63 -11.79
CA GLY A 101 9.05 -1.62 -10.66
C GLY A 101 8.20 -0.36 -10.58
N GLY A 102 8.37 0.61 -11.48
CA GLY A 102 7.59 1.85 -11.50
C GLY A 102 6.11 1.64 -11.80
N MET A 103 5.29 2.52 -11.24
CA MET A 103 3.84 2.47 -11.35
C MET A 103 3.35 3.43 -12.43
N LYS A 104 2.83 2.92 -13.54
CA LYS A 104 2.37 3.73 -14.68
C LYS A 104 0.86 3.89 -14.66
N LEU A 105 0.39 5.13 -14.54
CA LEU A 105 -1.03 5.47 -14.60
C LEU A 105 -1.60 5.26 -16.00
N THR A 106 -2.83 4.72 -16.06
CA THR A 106 -3.62 4.60 -17.29
C THR A 106 -4.83 5.51 -17.30
N LYS A 107 -5.33 5.92 -16.12
CA LYS A 107 -6.52 6.78 -15.95
C LYS A 107 -6.50 7.47 -14.57
N GLY A 108 -7.51 8.29 -14.31
CA GLY A 108 -7.70 8.91 -12.98
C GLY A 108 -6.93 10.21 -12.79
N TYR A 109 -6.46 10.84 -13.86
CA TYR A 109 -5.75 12.11 -13.79
C TYR A 109 -6.03 12.99 -15.00
N LYS A 110 -5.69 14.28 -14.88
CA LYS A 110 -5.73 15.26 -15.97
C LYS A 110 -4.34 15.81 -16.22
N LYS A 111 -3.88 15.72 -17.46
CA LYS A 111 -2.62 16.38 -17.87
C LYS A 111 -2.80 17.89 -17.85
N VAL A 112 -1.78 18.60 -17.38
CA VAL A 112 -1.68 20.06 -17.36
C VAL A 112 -0.39 20.44 -18.07
N ILE A 113 -0.46 21.37 -19.00
CA ILE A 113 0.69 21.82 -19.80
C ILE A 113 1.41 22.95 -19.08
N GLU A 114 0.63 23.95 -18.61
CA GLU A 114 1.19 25.07 -17.89
C GLU A 114 1.45 24.72 -16.42
N LYS A 115 2.46 25.37 -15.83
CA LYS A 115 2.81 25.16 -14.43
C LYS A 115 1.65 25.56 -13.52
N ARG A 116 1.09 24.58 -12.79
CA ARG A 116 -0.02 24.83 -11.86
C ARG A 116 0.48 25.24 -10.47
N PRO A 117 -0.23 26.12 -9.76
CA PRO A 117 0.08 26.42 -8.38
C PRO A 117 -0.32 25.25 -7.47
N ILE A 118 0.67 24.64 -6.80
CA ILE A 118 0.43 23.68 -5.74
C ILE A 118 0.37 24.43 -4.42
N LYS A 119 -0.77 24.35 -3.74
CA LYS A 119 -1.02 25.08 -2.48
C LYS A 119 -1.15 24.14 -1.28
N ASN A 120 -1.47 22.88 -1.53
CA ASN A 120 -1.80 21.94 -0.48
C ASN A 120 -1.09 20.59 -0.73
N PHE A 121 -0.78 19.93 0.36
CA PHE A 121 -0.37 18.54 0.42
C PHE A 121 -1.47 17.77 1.12
N VAL A 122 -2.06 16.77 0.46
CA VAL A 122 -3.13 15.95 1.01
C VAL A 122 -2.59 14.56 1.26
N CYS A 123 -2.48 14.22 2.53
CA CYS A 123 -2.04 12.92 2.97
C CYS A 123 -3.26 12.02 3.19
N HIS A 124 -3.26 10.86 2.54
CA HIS A 124 -4.25 9.82 2.70
C HIS A 124 -3.65 8.64 3.43
N TRP A 125 -4.48 7.96 4.17
CA TRP A 125 -4.18 6.68 4.75
C TRP A 125 -4.89 5.60 3.95
N ASP A 126 -4.14 4.74 3.29
CA ASP A 126 -4.66 3.88 2.24
C ASP A 126 -5.31 2.58 2.71
N VAL A 127 -5.19 2.21 3.97
CA VAL A 127 -5.67 0.94 4.54
C VAL A 127 -5.31 -0.32 3.73
N CYS A 128 -4.37 -0.20 2.82
CA CYS A 128 -3.83 -1.29 2.02
C CYS A 128 -2.51 -1.82 2.62
N LEU A 129 -2.10 -2.99 2.17
CA LEU A 129 -0.93 -3.68 2.69
C LEU A 129 0.40 -3.07 2.20
N ASN A 130 0.37 -2.54 0.98
CA ASN A 130 1.53 -1.96 0.32
C ASN A 130 1.09 -1.02 -0.81
N SER A 131 2.02 -0.22 -1.29
CA SER A 131 1.79 0.75 -2.37
C SER A 131 1.32 0.12 -3.68
N LYS A 132 1.75 -1.10 -4.02
CA LYS A 132 1.28 -1.80 -5.23
C LYS A 132 -0.21 -2.14 -5.15
N SER A 133 -0.66 -2.59 -3.99
CA SER A 133 -2.08 -2.86 -3.72
C SER A 133 -2.91 -1.59 -3.78
N THR A 134 -2.45 -0.52 -3.16
CA THR A 134 -3.07 0.81 -3.20
C THR A 134 -3.19 1.32 -4.63
N PHE A 135 -2.11 1.28 -5.39
CA PHE A 135 -2.09 1.69 -6.79
C PHE A 135 -3.13 0.95 -7.62
N ARG A 136 -3.22 -0.38 -7.46
CA ARG A 136 -4.21 -1.21 -8.15
C ARG A 136 -5.64 -0.80 -7.80
N VAL A 137 -5.92 -0.59 -6.51
CA VAL A 137 -7.25 -0.15 -6.05
C VAL A 137 -7.61 1.22 -6.62
N LEU A 138 -6.70 2.20 -6.57
CA LEU A 138 -6.91 3.53 -7.13
C LEU A 138 -7.18 3.45 -8.64
N GLN A 139 -6.35 2.71 -9.39
CA GLN A 139 -6.53 2.57 -10.83
C GLN A 139 -7.86 1.89 -11.18
N ASN A 140 -8.29 0.84 -10.46
CA ASN A 140 -9.59 0.21 -10.68
C ASN A 140 -10.74 1.22 -10.51
N ARG A 141 -10.64 2.13 -9.54
CA ARG A 141 -11.63 3.18 -9.25
C ARG A 141 -11.51 4.41 -10.15
N GLY A 142 -10.53 4.50 -11.04
CA GLY A 142 -10.26 5.71 -11.85
C GLY A 142 -9.74 6.87 -11.02
N LEU A 143 -8.99 6.57 -9.96
CA LEU A 143 -8.34 7.53 -9.07
C LEU A 143 -6.82 7.47 -9.24
N SER A 144 -6.14 8.52 -8.79
CA SER A 144 -4.68 8.57 -8.74
C SER A 144 -4.18 9.55 -7.69
N VAL A 145 -2.98 9.31 -7.21
CA VAL A 145 -2.20 10.23 -6.37
C VAL A 145 -0.85 10.52 -7.02
N HIS A 146 -0.14 11.50 -6.52
CA HIS A 146 1.19 11.86 -7.01
C HIS A 146 2.27 10.96 -6.42
N PHE A 147 2.11 10.56 -5.16
CA PHE A 147 3.04 9.70 -4.44
C PHE A 147 2.33 8.59 -3.71
N LEU A 148 2.97 7.43 -3.66
CA LEU A 148 2.66 6.36 -2.73
C LEU A 148 3.92 6.07 -1.93
N ILE A 149 3.79 6.03 -0.61
CA ILE A 149 4.91 5.70 0.30
C ILE A 149 4.65 4.29 0.84
N ASP A 150 5.58 3.39 0.53
CA ASP A 150 5.48 2.00 0.94
C ASP A 150 5.99 1.77 2.38
N ASN A 151 5.72 0.60 2.93
CA ASN A 151 6.09 0.21 4.29
C ASN A 151 7.61 0.23 4.54
N ASP A 152 8.41 0.01 3.49
CA ASP A 152 9.88 0.04 3.54
C ASP A 152 10.47 1.44 3.31
N GLY A 153 9.62 2.46 3.19
CA GLY A 153 9.98 3.83 2.89
C GLY A 153 10.21 4.12 1.40
N THR A 154 9.96 3.20 0.50
CA THR A 154 10.03 3.47 -0.94
C THR A 154 8.95 4.47 -1.35
N ILE A 155 9.34 5.54 -2.02
CA ILE A 155 8.43 6.53 -2.59
C ILE A 155 8.22 6.20 -4.08
N TYR A 156 7.02 5.79 -4.44
CA TYR A 156 6.62 5.69 -5.83
C TYR A 156 5.97 7.00 -6.27
N GLN A 157 6.41 7.52 -7.40
CA GLN A 157 5.80 8.71 -8.01
C GLN A 157 5.13 8.35 -9.35
N PRO A 158 3.88 7.88 -9.36
CA PRO A 158 3.19 7.52 -10.60
C PRO A 158 2.75 8.72 -11.45
N LEU A 159 2.72 9.93 -10.88
CA LEU A 159 2.22 11.13 -11.52
C LEU A 159 3.14 12.32 -11.27
N ASP A 160 3.53 13.01 -12.34
CA ASP A 160 4.19 14.32 -12.25
C ASP A 160 3.34 15.29 -11.41
N MET A 161 3.96 15.99 -10.47
CA MET A 161 3.26 16.90 -9.56
C MET A 161 2.51 18.02 -10.28
N ASN A 162 2.90 18.36 -11.51
CA ASN A 162 2.19 19.36 -12.32
C ASN A 162 0.83 18.87 -12.83
N HIS A 163 0.64 17.58 -12.96
CA HIS A 163 -0.65 17.03 -13.39
C HIS A 163 -1.65 17.00 -12.22
N ILE A 164 -2.93 16.84 -12.52
CA ILE A 164 -3.98 16.79 -11.51
C ILE A 164 -4.37 15.35 -11.24
N GLY A 165 -4.04 14.83 -10.07
CA GLY A 165 -4.52 13.54 -9.60
C GLY A 165 -5.96 13.63 -9.07
N TYR A 166 -6.73 12.57 -9.23
CA TYR A 166 -8.09 12.48 -8.70
C TYR A 166 -8.07 11.71 -7.38
N HIS A 167 -7.94 12.42 -6.24
CA HIS A 167 -7.77 11.81 -4.92
C HIS A 167 -8.63 12.45 -3.81
N ALA A 168 -8.99 13.75 -3.95
CA ALA A 168 -9.59 14.50 -2.84
C ALA A 168 -11.12 14.65 -2.95
N GLY A 169 -11.78 13.93 -3.88
CA GLY A 169 -13.23 13.98 -4.08
C GLY A 169 -13.78 15.33 -4.54
N SER A 170 -12.92 16.29 -4.84
CA SER A 170 -13.27 17.67 -5.24
C SER A 170 -12.32 18.16 -6.32
N SER A 171 -12.85 18.66 -7.43
CA SER A 171 -12.04 19.22 -8.53
C SER A 171 -11.19 20.42 -8.07
N LYS A 172 -11.72 21.24 -7.18
CA LYS A 172 -11.01 22.40 -6.60
C LYS A 172 -9.81 21.92 -5.76
N TRP A 173 -9.98 20.92 -4.90
CA TRP A 173 -8.91 20.38 -4.09
C TRP A 173 -7.90 19.61 -4.95
N ASN A 174 -8.36 18.77 -5.86
CA ASN A 174 -7.47 18.06 -6.79
C ASN A 174 -6.57 19.02 -7.60
N ALA A 175 -7.14 20.15 -8.07
CA ALA A 175 -6.41 21.15 -8.85
C ALA A 175 -5.37 21.92 -8.04
N ALA A 176 -5.52 22.02 -6.73
CA ALA A 176 -4.67 22.83 -5.86
C ALA A 176 -3.70 22.01 -5.00
N SER A 177 -3.72 20.68 -5.10
CA SER A 177 -2.95 19.83 -4.18
C SER A 177 -2.10 18.76 -4.88
N VAL A 178 -1.13 18.26 -4.11
CA VAL A 178 -0.43 17.00 -4.32
C VAL A 178 -1.04 15.99 -3.36
N GLY A 179 -1.47 14.84 -3.87
CA GLY A 179 -2.00 13.74 -3.06
C GLY A 179 -0.92 12.69 -2.80
N VAL A 180 -0.91 12.17 -1.60
CA VAL A 180 -0.01 11.10 -1.15
C VAL A 180 -0.80 10.04 -0.43
N GLU A 181 -0.59 8.77 -0.78
CA GLU A 181 -1.08 7.62 -0.03
C GLU A 181 0.07 7.01 0.75
N ILE A 182 -0.16 6.71 2.02
CA ILE A 182 0.81 6.03 2.87
C ILE A 182 0.30 4.63 3.14
N ALA A 183 1.09 3.63 2.74
CA ALA A 183 0.77 2.24 2.99
C ALA A 183 0.69 1.97 4.49
N ASN A 184 -0.49 1.58 4.96
CA ASN A 184 -0.71 1.29 6.37
C ASN A 184 -1.85 0.29 6.54
N ALA A 185 -1.48 -0.95 6.80
CA ALA A 185 -2.43 -2.02 7.08
C ALA A 185 -3.12 -1.92 8.45
N TYR A 186 -2.67 -1.00 9.30
CA TYR A 186 -3.14 -0.89 10.69
C TYR A 186 -4.40 -0.04 10.78
N TYR A 187 -5.47 -0.61 11.33
CA TYR A 187 -6.66 0.14 11.73
C TYR A 187 -6.47 0.66 13.16
N PRO A 188 -6.54 1.98 13.39
CA PRO A 188 -6.69 2.47 14.75
C PRO A 188 -8.00 1.92 15.33
N LYS A 189 -7.95 1.56 16.61
CA LYS A 189 -9.13 1.13 17.36
C LYS A 189 -10.08 2.30 17.59
#